data_a935fa98d024a57bbad4b6e599321acf
#
_entry.id   a935fa98d024a57bbad4b6e599321acf
#
_cell.length_a   1.000
_cell.length_b   1.000
_cell.length_c   1.000
_cell.angle_alpha   90.00
_cell.angle_beta   90.00
_cell.angle_gamma   90.00
#
_symmetry.space_group_name_H-M   'P 1'
#
loop_
_entity.id
_entity.type
_entity.pdbx_description
1 polymer ?
#
loop_
_entity_poly.entity_id
_entity_poly.type
_entity_poly.pdbx_seq_one_letter_code
_entity_poly.pdbx_strand_id
1 'polypeptide(L)'
;MHFQYSFDAADTKARNAEGPHGCEVFERNNPGGCDGCPHKGQITGPLRLGKTILAAPIEDSASSDSFDSLDDSAPPPAYPFPFFKGSHSGIYHSEDSDAEPVLVYKNDLYAVRRMEDPNLGEVIVFKLHLPNDGVKQFKIPNVHISEKAELRKALASYGVLCSGSKKFDLLHLYIILSITQLQDDKRAEKMRTQFGWADKESKFIIGDKEISTQGVYHSPPSAMTEDLAQHMVPKGTLEKWKEVFNLYGKPGLEPHAFAALTAFGSP
;
A
#
# COMPACT_ATOMS: atom_id res chain seq x y z
N MET A 1 -37.69 -7.88 -32.57
CA MET A 1 -36.94 -8.61 -33.62
C MET A 1 -35.56 -8.02 -33.96
N HIS A 2 -35.29 -6.74 -33.69
CA HIS A 2 -33.97 -6.13 -34.00
C HIS A 2 -32.80 -6.55 -33.09
N PHE A 3 -33.08 -6.95 -31.83
CA PHE A 3 -32.01 -7.32 -30.88
C PHE A 3 -31.39 -8.70 -31.15
N GLN A 4 -32.18 -9.66 -31.61
CA GLN A 4 -31.72 -11.03 -31.91
C GLN A 4 -30.74 -11.03 -33.11
N TYR A 5 -31.01 -10.24 -34.13
CA TYR A 5 -30.18 -10.16 -35.34
C TYR A 5 -28.79 -9.53 -35.08
N SER A 6 -28.73 -8.61 -34.12
CA SER A 6 -27.48 -7.99 -33.69
C SER A 6 -26.61 -8.96 -32.87
N PHE A 7 -27.21 -9.81 -32.08
CA PHE A 7 -26.51 -10.77 -31.23
C PHE A 7 -25.89 -11.92 -32.06
N ASP A 8 -26.67 -12.48 -33.01
CA ASP A 8 -26.19 -13.55 -33.90
C ASP A 8 -25.06 -13.09 -34.82
N ALA A 9 -25.12 -11.84 -35.29
CA ALA A 9 -24.05 -11.25 -36.10
C ALA A 9 -22.78 -11.01 -35.28
N ALA A 10 -22.91 -10.58 -34.04
CA ALA A 10 -21.79 -10.38 -33.09
C ALA A 10 -21.15 -11.73 -32.68
N ASP A 11 -21.97 -12.75 -32.41
CA ASP A 11 -21.51 -14.09 -32.08
C ASP A 11 -20.78 -14.75 -33.27
N THR A 12 -21.34 -14.64 -34.47
CA THR A 12 -20.68 -15.14 -35.68
C THR A 12 -19.33 -14.44 -35.92
N LYS A 13 -19.28 -13.13 -35.71
CA LYS A 13 -18.06 -12.33 -35.87
C LYS A 13 -17.02 -12.69 -34.80
N ALA A 14 -17.44 -12.93 -33.55
CA ALA A 14 -16.56 -13.34 -32.45
C ALA A 14 -15.99 -14.76 -32.69
N ARG A 15 -16.82 -15.69 -33.20
CA ARG A 15 -16.40 -17.07 -33.48
C ARG A 15 -15.43 -17.15 -34.69
N ASN A 16 -15.54 -16.25 -35.63
CA ASN A 16 -14.68 -16.19 -36.82
C ASN A 16 -13.48 -15.26 -36.65
N ALA A 17 -13.32 -14.61 -35.52
CA ALA A 17 -12.19 -13.75 -35.26
C ALA A 17 -10.92 -14.60 -34.99
N GLU A 18 -9.89 -14.43 -35.80
CA GLU A 18 -8.58 -15.07 -35.64
C GLU A 18 -7.76 -14.53 -34.45
N GLY A 19 -8.43 -14.10 -33.39
CA GLY A 19 -7.81 -13.51 -32.20
C GLY A 19 -7.99 -11.99 -32.08
N PRO A 20 -7.45 -11.37 -31.06
CA PRO A 20 -7.58 -9.92 -30.85
C PRO A 20 -6.90 -9.16 -31.98
N HIS A 21 -7.57 -8.13 -32.47
CA HIS A 21 -7.08 -7.30 -33.57
C HIS A 21 -5.71 -6.71 -33.22
N GLY A 22 -4.77 -6.86 -34.16
CA GLY A 22 -3.45 -6.23 -34.07
C GLY A 22 -3.52 -4.71 -34.32
N CYS A 23 -2.41 -4.03 -34.07
CA CYS A 23 -2.29 -2.59 -34.32
C CYS A 23 -2.59 -2.19 -35.74
N GLU A 24 -2.30 -3.04 -36.75
CA GLU A 24 -2.64 -2.78 -38.16
C GLU A 24 -4.15 -2.69 -38.42
N VAL A 25 -4.93 -3.56 -37.76
CA VAL A 25 -6.40 -3.55 -37.88
C VAL A 25 -6.98 -2.32 -37.19
N PHE A 26 -6.41 -1.94 -36.06
CA PHE A 26 -6.81 -0.73 -35.35
C PHE A 26 -6.53 0.53 -36.17
N GLU A 27 -5.33 0.66 -36.74
CA GLU A 27 -4.95 1.80 -37.62
C GLU A 27 -5.82 1.88 -38.88
N ARG A 28 -6.15 0.71 -39.47
CA ARG A 28 -7.03 0.66 -40.66
C ARG A 28 -8.44 1.14 -40.34
N ASN A 29 -8.96 0.79 -39.17
CA ASN A 29 -10.32 1.16 -38.75
C ASN A 29 -10.41 2.56 -38.16
N ASN A 30 -9.30 3.10 -37.71
CA ASN A 30 -9.17 4.44 -37.12
C ASN A 30 -7.88 5.10 -37.62
N PRO A 31 -7.85 5.60 -38.85
CA PRO A 31 -6.66 6.21 -39.47
C PRO A 31 -6.13 7.37 -38.60
N GLY A 32 -4.83 7.33 -38.27
CA GLY A 32 -4.20 8.32 -37.40
C GLY A 32 -4.37 8.07 -35.91
N GLY A 33 -5.15 7.08 -35.50
CA GLY A 33 -5.36 6.73 -34.08
C GLY A 33 -4.09 6.26 -33.37
N CYS A 34 -3.10 5.82 -34.17
CA CYS A 34 -1.81 5.41 -33.61
C CYS A 34 -0.69 6.45 -33.76
N ASP A 35 -0.96 7.65 -34.27
CA ASP A 35 0.10 8.65 -34.54
C ASP A 35 0.80 9.18 -33.29
N GLY A 36 0.08 9.21 -32.15
CA GLY A 36 0.64 9.54 -30.84
C GLY A 36 1.16 8.34 -30.01
N CYS A 37 1.11 7.13 -30.57
CA CYS A 37 1.49 5.93 -29.81
C CYS A 37 3.02 5.79 -29.75
N PRO A 38 3.65 5.76 -28.56
CA PRO A 38 5.10 5.61 -28.43
C PRO A 38 5.60 4.23 -28.89
N HIS A 39 4.69 3.27 -29.10
CA HIS A 39 5.00 1.89 -29.50
C HIS A 39 4.65 1.61 -30.98
N LYS A 40 4.27 2.64 -31.76
CA LYS A 40 3.95 2.49 -33.19
C LYS A 40 5.11 1.84 -33.94
N GLY A 41 4.86 0.73 -34.59
CA GLY A 41 5.88 -0.05 -35.32
C GLY A 41 6.78 -0.96 -34.45
N GLN A 42 6.70 -0.87 -33.15
CA GLN A 42 7.49 -1.72 -32.23
C GLN A 42 6.71 -2.94 -31.76
N ILE A 43 5.41 -2.88 -31.76
CA ILE A 43 4.52 -3.97 -31.34
C ILE A 43 3.50 -4.29 -32.44
N THR A 44 3.07 -5.53 -32.51
CA THR A 44 2.06 -6.00 -33.47
C THR A 44 0.64 -5.97 -32.91
N GLY A 45 0.48 -5.70 -31.62
CA GLY A 45 -0.82 -5.62 -30.97
C GLY A 45 -0.72 -5.19 -29.51
N PRO A 46 -1.82 -4.68 -28.92
CA PRO A 46 -1.85 -4.18 -27.54
C PRO A 46 -1.37 -5.22 -26.51
N LEU A 47 -1.61 -6.50 -26.78
CA LEU A 47 -1.16 -7.60 -25.89
C LEU A 47 0.37 -7.76 -25.82
N ARG A 48 1.13 -7.11 -26.71
CA ARG A 48 2.59 -7.10 -26.66
C ARG A 48 3.16 -5.97 -25.82
N LEU A 49 2.36 -4.99 -25.42
CA LEU A 49 2.78 -3.92 -24.51
C LEU A 49 3.37 -4.48 -23.21
N GLY A 50 2.73 -5.47 -22.61
CA GLY A 50 3.23 -6.13 -21.41
C GLY A 50 4.56 -6.87 -21.60
N LYS A 51 4.83 -7.41 -22.80
CA LYS A 51 6.12 -8.07 -23.09
C LYS A 51 7.28 -7.09 -23.24
N THR A 52 6.99 -5.90 -23.79
CA THR A 52 8.02 -4.86 -23.99
C THR A 52 8.41 -4.22 -22.65
N ILE A 53 7.45 -4.07 -21.75
CA ILE A 53 7.69 -3.56 -20.39
C ILE A 53 8.45 -4.60 -19.53
N LEU A 54 8.18 -5.89 -19.74
CA LEU A 54 8.87 -6.99 -19.02
C LEU A 54 10.26 -7.33 -19.61
N ALA A 55 10.59 -6.82 -20.79
CA ALA A 55 11.90 -7.05 -21.44
C ALA A 55 12.93 -5.96 -21.11
N ALA A 56 12.55 -4.88 -20.47
CA ALA A 56 13.52 -4.03 -19.78
C ALA A 56 14.09 -4.87 -18.62
N PRO A 57 15.42 -5.07 -18.52
CA PRO A 57 15.98 -5.66 -17.32
C PRO A 57 15.49 -4.77 -16.18
N ILE A 58 14.77 -5.35 -15.24
CA ILE A 58 14.67 -4.79 -13.90
C ILE A 58 16.12 -4.89 -13.41
N GLU A 59 16.91 -3.87 -13.67
CA GLU A 59 18.10 -3.67 -12.87
C GLU A 59 17.57 -3.57 -11.45
N ASP A 60 17.99 -4.50 -10.61
CA ASP A 60 17.87 -4.49 -9.17
C ASP A 60 18.64 -3.29 -8.56
N SER A 61 18.43 -2.10 -9.11
CA SER A 61 18.66 -0.83 -8.46
C SER A 61 17.36 -0.34 -7.80
N ALA A 62 16.58 -1.28 -7.30
CA ALA A 62 15.80 -1.00 -6.14
C ALA A 62 16.83 -0.81 -5.02
N SER A 63 17.15 0.46 -4.72
CA SER A 63 17.34 0.79 -3.34
C SER A 63 16.13 0.12 -2.67
N SER A 64 16.41 -0.96 -1.98
CA SER A 64 15.47 -1.78 -1.26
C SER A 64 14.96 -1.00 -0.05
N ASP A 65 14.21 0.06 -0.30
CA ASP A 65 13.09 0.44 0.51
C ASP A 65 11.94 -0.52 0.12
N SER A 66 12.29 -1.83 0.09
CA SER A 66 11.31 -2.88 0.23
C SER A 66 10.54 -2.46 1.47
N PHE A 67 9.27 -2.13 1.26
CA PHE A 67 8.34 -2.09 2.36
C PHE A 67 8.49 -3.44 3.05
N ASP A 68 9.27 -3.35 4.09
CA ASP A 68 9.42 -4.36 5.07
C ASP A 68 8.00 -4.76 5.49
N SER A 69 7.58 -5.90 5.00
CA SER A 69 6.58 -6.69 5.69
C SER A 69 7.03 -6.66 7.14
N LEU A 70 6.48 -5.66 7.89
CA LEU A 70 6.70 -5.40 9.32
C LEU A 70 7.95 -6.11 9.82
N ASP A 71 9.14 -5.57 9.49
CA ASP A 71 10.37 -6.15 10.02
C ASP A 71 10.32 -5.93 11.52
N ASP A 72 9.87 -6.96 12.22
CA ASP A 72 9.89 -7.04 13.69
C ASP A 72 11.31 -6.90 14.21
N SER A 73 12.30 -7.03 13.33
CA SER A 73 13.74 -6.98 13.62
C SER A 73 14.31 -5.56 13.57
N ALA A 74 13.60 -4.57 12.99
CA ALA A 74 14.10 -3.20 12.99
C ALA A 74 14.22 -2.66 14.42
N PRO A 75 15.39 -2.13 14.80
CA PRO A 75 15.57 -1.61 16.15
C PRO A 75 14.57 -0.48 16.42
N PRO A 76 14.02 -0.39 17.64
CA PRO A 76 13.14 0.71 18.00
C PRO A 76 13.85 2.04 17.78
N PRO A 77 13.13 3.09 17.33
CA PRO A 77 13.70 4.42 17.18
C PRO A 77 14.26 4.92 18.53
N ALA A 78 15.24 5.79 18.46
CA ALA A 78 15.76 6.44 19.66
C ALA A 78 14.63 7.19 20.37
N TYR A 79 14.56 7.05 21.70
CA TYR A 79 13.55 7.77 22.48
C TYR A 79 13.93 9.25 22.56
N PRO A 80 12.97 10.16 22.42
CA PRO A 80 13.25 11.60 22.48
C PRO A 80 13.64 12.01 23.91
N PHE A 81 14.67 12.82 24.04
CA PHE A 81 15.04 13.40 25.32
C PHE A 81 13.87 14.21 25.92
N PRO A 82 13.58 14.11 27.23
CA PRO A 82 14.30 13.45 28.31
C PRO A 82 13.86 12.02 28.62
N PHE A 83 13.28 11.32 27.64
CA PHE A 83 12.85 9.93 27.79
C PHE A 83 13.92 8.95 27.29
N PHE A 84 13.93 7.77 27.88
CA PHE A 84 14.84 6.69 27.49
C PHE A 84 14.22 5.32 27.72
N LYS A 85 14.75 4.32 27.06
CA LYS A 85 14.35 2.94 27.22
C LYS A 85 14.97 2.35 28.48
N GLY A 86 14.18 1.65 29.29
CA GLY A 86 14.70 0.90 30.40
C GLY A 86 15.59 -0.29 30.00
N SER A 87 16.34 -0.84 30.90
CA SER A 87 17.28 -1.95 30.65
C SER A 87 16.62 -3.20 30.04
N HIS A 88 15.37 -3.48 30.36
CA HIS A 88 14.61 -4.62 29.83
C HIS A 88 13.51 -4.18 28.89
N SER A 89 12.72 -3.19 29.28
CA SER A 89 11.64 -2.59 28.49
C SER A 89 11.11 -1.36 29.22
N GLY A 90 10.21 -0.63 28.56
CA GLY A 90 9.46 0.46 29.16
C GLY A 90 10.06 1.84 28.90
N ILE A 91 9.22 2.83 29.12
CA ILE A 91 9.52 4.24 28.93
C ILE A 91 9.82 4.85 30.28
N TYR A 92 11.02 5.38 30.43
CA TYR A 92 11.49 6.08 31.62
C TYR A 92 11.71 7.55 31.30
N HIS A 93 11.55 8.38 32.29
CA HIS A 93 11.78 9.82 32.24
C HIS A 93 12.76 10.23 33.34
N SER A 94 13.75 11.05 32.99
CA SER A 94 14.63 11.72 33.96
C SER A 94 15.01 13.09 33.42
N GLU A 95 14.77 14.13 34.18
CA GLU A 95 15.14 15.52 33.82
C GLU A 95 16.64 15.77 33.98
N ASP A 96 17.27 15.10 34.96
CA ASP A 96 18.70 15.23 35.29
C ASP A 96 19.36 13.85 35.40
N SER A 97 20.67 13.82 35.12
CA SER A 97 21.46 12.58 35.22
C SER A 97 21.52 12.03 36.68
N ASP A 98 21.33 12.90 37.66
CA ASP A 98 21.40 12.55 39.10
C ASP A 98 20.02 12.30 39.70
N ALA A 99 18.93 12.53 38.96
CA ALA A 99 17.57 12.26 39.41
C ALA A 99 17.19 10.79 39.23
N GLU A 100 16.45 10.23 40.23
CA GLU A 100 15.94 8.87 40.11
C GLU A 100 14.95 8.76 38.94
N PRO A 101 15.18 7.84 37.97
CA PRO A 101 14.32 7.69 36.80
C PRO A 101 12.88 7.29 37.15
N VAL A 102 11.92 7.96 36.60
CA VAL A 102 10.50 7.67 36.77
C VAL A 102 10.02 6.73 35.67
N LEU A 103 9.48 5.55 36.05
CA LEU A 103 8.80 4.67 35.11
C LEU A 103 7.48 5.29 34.68
N VAL A 104 7.38 5.70 33.40
CA VAL A 104 6.21 6.27 32.78
C VAL A 104 5.25 5.18 32.30
N TYR A 105 5.75 4.23 31.51
CA TYR A 105 4.99 3.10 31.00
C TYR A 105 5.85 1.84 30.97
N LYS A 106 5.27 0.70 31.34
CA LYS A 106 6.03 -0.55 31.56
C LYS A 106 6.49 -1.28 30.30
N ASN A 107 5.82 -1.07 29.18
CA ASN A 107 6.13 -1.73 27.91
C ASN A 107 6.73 -0.74 26.91
N ASP A 108 7.38 -1.27 25.89
CA ASP A 108 7.89 -0.44 24.82
C ASP A 108 6.74 0.00 23.90
N LEU A 109 6.58 1.30 23.77
CA LEU A 109 5.62 1.95 22.88
C LEU A 109 6.34 3.05 22.13
N TYR A 110 6.32 3.04 20.79
CA TYR A 110 6.97 4.09 20.00
C TYR A 110 6.26 4.32 18.68
N ALA A 111 6.32 5.57 18.21
CA ALA A 111 5.85 5.96 16.91
C ALA A 111 6.86 5.53 15.83
N VAL A 112 6.38 4.92 14.73
CA VAL A 112 7.24 4.39 13.66
C VAL A 112 7.06 5.09 12.34
N ARG A 113 5.85 5.59 12.05
CA ARG A 113 5.51 6.22 10.78
C ARG A 113 4.49 7.33 10.96
N ARG A 114 4.54 8.27 10.03
CA ARG A 114 3.53 9.29 9.82
C ARG A 114 2.88 9.06 8.47
N MET A 115 1.57 9.05 8.44
CA MET A 115 0.79 8.87 7.22
C MET A 115 -0.20 10.01 7.06
N GLU A 116 -0.45 10.42 5.83
CA GLU A 116 -1.45 11.43 5.49
C GLU A 116 -2.69 10.73 4.89
N ASP A 117 -3.74 10.62 5.69
CA ASP A 117 -5.04 10.10 5.25
C ASP A 117 -5.88 11.25 4.70
N PRO A 118 -6.44 11.14 3.47
CA PRO A 118 -7.25 12.21 2.87
C PRO A 118 -8.49 12.61 3.67
N ASN A 119 -9.02 11.74 4.53
CA ASN A 119 -10.22 11.98 5.32
C ASN A 119 -9.93 12.32 6.78
N LEU A 120 -8.92 11.69 7.37
CA LEU A 120 -8.58 11.80 8.79
C LEU A 120 -7.42 12.78 9.05
N GLY A 121 -6.78 13.27 8.00
CA GLY A 121 -5.56 14.07 8.11
C GLY A 121 -4.35 13.22 8.49
N GLU A 122 -3.46 13.78 9.28
CA GLU A 122 -2.25 13.06 9.71
C GLU A 122 -2.59 11.95 10.70
N VAL A 123 -2.06 10.76 10.42
CA VAL A 123 -2.24 9.54 11.23
C VAL A 123 -0.86 9.02 11.62
N ILE A 124 -0.70 8.70 12.89
CA ILE A 124 0.55 8.16 13.45
C ILE A 124 0.40 6.67 13.68
N VAL A 125 1.39 5.91 13.21
CA VAL A 125 1.49 4.47 13.43
C VAL A 125 2.39 4.21 14.63
N PHE A 126 1.88 3.43 15.57
CA PHE A 126 2.58 3.01 16.76
C PHE A 126 2.87 1.52 16.74
N LYS A 127 4.01 1.12 17.32
CA LYS A 127 4.31 -0.26 17.72
C LYS A 127 4.29 -0.36 19.24
N LEU A 128 3.60 -1.39 19.73
CA LEU A 128 3.50 -1.74 21.15
C LEU A 128 4.04 -3.15 21.35
N HIS A 129 5.06 -3.29 22.18
CA HIS A 129 5.60 -4.59 22.54
C HIS A 129 4.94 -5.08 23.83
N LEU A 130 4.28 -6.23 23.74
CA LEU A 130 3.66 -6.90 24.89
C LEU A 130 4.42 -8.20 25.17
N PRO A 131 4.79 -8.49 26.42
CA PRO A 131 5.65 -9.64 26.74
C PRO A 131 5.13 -11.00 26.26
N ASN A 132 3.80 -11.17 26.25
CA ASN A 132 3.17 -12.44 25.88
C ASN A 132 2.48 -12.43 24.51
N ASP A 133 2.11 -11.23 24.00
CA ASP A 133 1.33 -11.07 22.78
C ASP A 133 2.20 -10.66 21.58
N GLY A 134 3.51 -10.43 21.80
CA GLY A 134 4.42 -9.95 20.77
C GLY A 134 4.25 -8.47 20.45
N VAL A 135 4.47 -8.10 19.20
CA VAL A 135 4.38 -6.73 18.72
C VAL A 135 3.02 -6.46 18.10
N LYS A 136 2.32 -5.48 18.63
CA LYS A 136 1.06 -4.98 18.07
C LYS A 136 1.31 -3.64 17.39
N GLN A 137 0.78 -3.47 16.18
CA GLN A 137 0.79 -2.21 15.47
C GLN A 137 -0.62 -1.63 15.40
N PHE A 138 -0.74 -0.33 15.61
CA PHE A 138 -2.01 0.37 15.54
C PHE A 138 -1.83 1.82 15.08
N LYS A 139 -2.92 2.44 14.67
CA LYS A 139 -2.95 3.79 14.09
C LYS A 139 -3.79 4.71 14.98
N ILE A 140 -3.31 5.93 15.22
CA ILE A 140 -4.08 6.98 15.91
C ILE A 140 -4.03 8.25 15.06
N PRO A 141 -5.18 8.84 14.68
CA PRO A 141 -5.23 10.15 14.05
C PRO A 141 -4.60 11.23 14.95
N ASN A 142 -3.84 12.14 14.36
CA ASN A 142 -3.11 13.16 15.11
C ASN A 142 -4.08 14.09 15.89
N VAL A 143 -5.29 14.30 15.39
CA VAL A 143 -6.34 15.03 16.09
C VAL A 143 -6.68 14.42 17.46
N HIS A 144 -6.68 13.10 17.59
CA HIS A 144 -6.91 12.43 18.87
C HIS A 144 -5.71 12.49 19.81
N ILE A 145 -4.50 12.69 19.24
CA ILE A 145 -3.27 12.82 20.04
C ILE A 145 -3.19 14.19 20.69
N SER A 146 -3.73 15.24 20.04
CA SER A 146 -3.71 16.59 20.56
C SER A 146 -4.49 16.76 21.86
N GLU A 147 -5.51 15.93 22.08
CA GLU A 147 -6.32 15.96 23.31
C GLU A 147 -6.05 14.77 24.21
N LYS A 148 -5.60 15.04 25.45
CA LYS A 148 -5.25 14.01 26.44
C LYS A 148 -6.35 12.99 26.71
N ALA A 149 -7.61 13.43 26.76
CA ALA A 149 -8.75 12.57 27.03
C ALA A 149 -9.01 11.59 25.86
N GLU A 150 -8.94 12.07 24.64
CA GLU A 150 -9.14 11.26 23.43
C GLU A 150 -7.95 10.31 23.23
N LEU A 151 -6.71 10.77 23.41
CA LEU A 151 -5.54 9.91 23.39
C LEU A 151 -5.64 8.79 24.42
N ARG A 152 -6.07 9.08 25.64
CA ARG A 152 -6.24 8.06 26.69
C ARG A 152 -7.23 6.98 26.29
N LYS A 153 -8.38 7.37 25.69
CA LYS A 153 -9.37 6.43 25.17
C LYS A 153 -8.82 5.59 24.03
N ALA A 154 -8.16 6.24 23.07
CA ALA A 154 -7.55 5.57 21.92
C ALA A 154 -6.48 4.55 22.37
N LEU A 155 -5.58 4.93 23.27
CA LEU A 155 -4.55 4.04 23.80
C LEU A 155 -5.15 2.88 24.60
N ALA A 156 -6.20 3.12 25.37
CA ALA A 156 -6.88 2.08 26.15
C ALA A 156 -7.53 1.01 25.25
N SER A 157 -8.06 1.37 24.09
CA SER A 157 -8.63 0.41 23.11
C SER A 157 -7.58 -0.56 22.57
N TYR A 158 -6.31 -0.16 22.56
CA TYR A 158 -5.17 -1.01 22.16
C TYR A 158 -4.45 -1.70 23.35
N GLY A 159 -4.99 -1.55 24.56
CA GLY A 159 -4.45 -2.18 25.75
C GLY A 159 -3.33 -1.37 26.44
N VAL A 160 -3.11 -0.13 26.06
CA VAL A 160 -2.17 0.78 26.71
C VAL A 160 -2.86 1.48 27.87
N LEU A 161 -2.65 0.99 29.08
CA LEU A 161 -3.19 1.56 30.31
C LEU A 161 -2.07 2.18 31.15
N CYS A 162 -2.20 3.47 31.43
CA CYS A 162 -1.27 4.20 32.29
C CYS A 162 -1.98 4.64 33.58
N SER A 163 -1.44 4.26 34.72
CA SER A 163 -2.01 4.58 36.03
C SER A 163 -1.60 5.97 36.48
N GLY A 164 -2.59 6.78 36.88
CA GLY A 164 -2.39 8.12 37.42
C GLY A 164 -2.24 9.20 36.32
N SER A 165 -2.66 10.42 36.65
CA SER A 165 -2.62 11.55 35.71
C SER A 165 -1.20 12.01 35.37
N LYS A 166 -0.32 12.09 36.38
CA LYS A 166 1.08 12.52 36.17
C LYS A 166 1.84 11.63 35.19
N LYS A 167 1.72 10.30 35.33
CA LYS A 167 2.36 9.36 34.41
C LYS A 167 1.79 9.45 33.02
N PHE A 168 0.48 9.67 32.90
CA PHE A 168 -0.15 9.87 31.62
C PHE A 168 0.28 11.19 30.96
N ASP A 169 0.47 12.25 31.72
CA ASP A 169 0.99 13.52 31.21
C ASP A 169 2.40 13.35 30.62
N LEU A 170 3.25 12.59 31.29
CA LEU A 170 4.57 12.24 30.77
C LEU A 170 4.50 11.35 29.52
N LEU A 171 3.58 10.37 29.50
CA LEU A 171 3.37 9.53 28.32
C LEU A 171 2.87 10.36 27.12
N HIS A 172 1.96 11.30 27.34
CA HIS A 172 1.50 12.21 26.31
C HIS A 172 2.64 13.08 25.77
N LEU A 173 3.45 13.65 26.65
CA LEU A 173 4.64 14.43 26.26
C LEU A 173 5.61 13.59 25.43
N TYR A 174 5.89 12.35 25.87
CA TYR A 174 6.73 11.40 25.14
C TYR A 174 6.22 11.17 23.71
N ILE A 175 4.91 10.95 23.57
CA ILE A 175 4.28 10.72 22.25
C ILE A 175 4.43 11.95 21.36
N ILE A 176 4.16 13.16 21.87
CA ILE A 176 4.33 14.40 21.11
C ILE A 176 5.78 14.57 20.64
N LEU A 177 6.76 14.38 21.53
CA LEU A 177 8.17 14.52 21.17
C LEU A 177 8.60 13.46 20.15
N SER A 178 8.11 12.22 20.28
CA SER A 178 8.38 11.17 19.28
C SER A 178 7.81 11.52 17.90
N ILE A 179 6.62 12.12 17.84
CA ILE A 179 6.04 12.59 16.59
C ILE A 179 6.85 13.75 15.99
N THR A 180 7.27 14.71 16.82
CA THR A 180 8.12 15.82 16.39
C THR A 180 9.42 15.29 15.78
N GLN A 181 10.08 14.34 16.45
CA GLN A 181 11.27 13.69 15.93
C GLN A 181 11.02 13.01 14.58
N LEU A 182 9.90 12.30 14.43
CA LEU A 182 9.53 11.71 13.13
C LEU A 182 9.24 12.78 12.07
N GLN A 183 8.77 13.97 12.44
CA GLN A 183 8.56 15.09 11.51
C GLN A 183 9.88 15.61 10.97
N ASP A 184 10.90 15.65 11.79
CA ASP A 184 12.24 16.09 11.38
C ASP A 184 12.95 15.04 10.52
N ASP A 185 12.76 13.76 10.83
CA ASP A 185 13.49 12.67 10.19
C ASP A 185 12.86 12.20 8.86
N LYS A 186 11.54 12.18 8.75
CA LYS A 186 10.83 11.55 7.62
C LYS A 186 9.61 12.35 7.15
N ARG A 187 9.38 12.32 5.85
CA ARG A 187 8.13 12.82 5.27
C ARG A 187 6.97 11.87 5.60
N ALA A 188 5.75 12.42 5.73
CA ALA A 188 4.56 11.61 5.86
C ALA A 188 4.31 10.80 4.58
N GLU A 189 3.97 9.53 4.75
CA GLU A 189 3.56 8.65 3.66
C GLU A 189 2.12 8.97 3.26
N LYS A 190 1.88 9.14 1.96
CA LYS A 190 0.54 9.46 1.48
C LYS A 190 -0.32 8.21 1.40
N MET A 191 -1.42 8.20 2.14
CA MET A 191 -2.39 7.10 2.08
C MET A 191 -3.30 7.24 0.87
N ARG A 192 -3.71 6.11 0.31
CA ARG A 192 -4.59 6.07 -0.86
C ARG A 192 -5.97 5.53 -0.49
N THR A 193 -7.00 6.24 -0.96
CA THR A 193 -8.41 5.90 -0.71
C THR A 193 -9.03 5.07 -1.83
N GLN A 194 -8.29 4.82 -2.91
CA GLN A 194 -8.78 4.10 -4.08
C GLN A 194 -7.72 3.15 -4.62
N PHE A 195 -8.15 2.10 -5.30
CA PHE A 195 -7.34 1.23 -6.12
C PHE A 195 -7.51 1.59 -7.59
N GLY A 196 -6.56 1.14 -8.43
CA GLY A 196 -6.56 1.43 -9.84
C GLY A 196 -5.72 2.67 -10.19
N TRP A 197 -6.06 3.30 -11.29
CA TRP A 197 -5.33 4.45 -11.80
C TRP A 197 -5.51 5.70 -10.93
N ALA A 198 -4.42 6.37 -10.66
CA ALA A 198 -4.35 7.60 -9.86
C ALA A 198 -3.43 8.63 -10.53
N ASP A 199 -3.50 9.88 -10.02
CA ASP A 199 -2.66 10.99 -10.44
C ASP A 199 -2.63 11.17 -11.97
N LYS A 200 -3.81 11.23 -12.60
CA LYS A 200 -4.00 11.33 -14.06
C LYS A 200 -3.37 10.14 -14.82
N GLU A 201 -3.63 8.94 -14.34
CA GLU A 201 -3.15 7.69 -14.95
C GLU A 201 -1.63 7.50 -14.97
N SER A 202 -0.91 8.30 -14.18
CA SER A 202 0.54 8.16 -14.07
C SER A 202 0.98 7.08 -13.09
N LYS A 203 0.06 6.62 -12.24
CA LYS A 203 0.30 5.66 -11.17
C LYS A 203 -0.84 4.66 -11.05
N PHE A 204 -0.52 3.42 -10.73
CA PHE A 204 -1.50 2.36 -10.47
C PHE A 204 -1.38 1.88 -9.03
N ILE A 205 -2.48 1.94 -8.28
CA ILE A 205 -2.54 1.57 -6.86
C ILE A 205 -3.15 0.18 -6.73
N ILE A 206 -2.45 -0.71 -6.07
CA ILE A 206 -2.94 -2.07 -5.78
C ILE A 206 -2.46 -2.54 -4.40
N GLY A 207 -3.40 -2.89 -3.53
CA GLY A 207 -3.08 -3.26 -2.16
C GLY A 207 -2.36 -2.12 -1.42
N ASP A 208 -1.14 -2.36 -1.02
CA ASP A 208 -0.25 -1.42 -0.34
C ASP A 208 0.82 -0.82 -1.26
N LYS A 209 0.67 -0.99 -2.58
CA LYS A 209 1.68 -0.60 -3.56
C LYS A 209 1.17 0.43 -4.56
N GLU A 210 2.05 1.35 -4.89
CA GLU A 210 1.91 2.31 -5.97
C GLU A 210 2.91 1.95 -7.07
N ILE A 211 2.43 1.62 -8.25
CA ILE A 211 3.24 1.25 -9.42
C ILE A 211 3.26 2.43 -10.38
N SER A 212 4.43 2.90 -10.77
CA SER A 212 4.62 3.98 -11.73
C SER A 212 5.73 3.62 -12.73
N THR A 213 5.96 4.49 -13.70
CA THR A 213 7.10 4.36 -14.62
C THR A 213 8.46 4.53 -13.92
N GLN A 214 8.48 5.10 -12.73
CA GLN A 214 9.68 5.32 -11.94
C GLN A 214 9.97 4.17 -10.97
N GLY A 215 9.03 3.22 -10.82
CA GLY A 215 9.18 2.08 -9.94
C GLY A 215 7.94 1.74 -9.14
N VAL A 216 8.12 0.85 -8.17
CA VAL A 216 7.10 0.41 -7.23
C VAL A 216 7.40 1.01 -5.87
N TYR A 217 6.45 1.75 -5.31
CA TYR A 217 6.58 2.40 -4.02
C TYR A 217 5.53 1.88 -3.06
N HIS A 218 5.82 1.98 -1.77
CA HIS A 218 4.81 1.71 -0.75
C HIS A 218 3.76 2.83 -0.72
N SER A 219 2.50 2.44 -0.66
CA SER A 219 1.37 3.35 -0.58
C SER A 219 0.34 2.76 0.39
N PRO A 220 0.41 3.15 1.67
CA PRO A 220 -0.45 2.57 2.69
C PRO A 220 -1.92 2.81 2.35
N PRO A 221 -2.78 1.80 2.53
CA PRO A 221 -4.21 1.96 2.35
C PRO A 221 -4.79 2.88 3.44
N SER A 222 -5.81 3.66 3.08
CA SER A 222 -6.59 4.41 4.05
C SER A 222 -7.46 3.47 4.91
N ALA A 223 -8.02 3.98 6.01
CA ALA A 223 -8.94 3.21 6.83
C ALA A 223 -10.13 2.62 6.05
N MET A 224 -10.55 3.27 4.96
CA MET A 224 -11.66 2.79 4.11
C MET A 224 -11.27 1.62 3.21
N THR A 225 -10.00 1.49 2.84
CA THR A 225 -9.52 0.50 1.87
C THR A 225 -8.64 -0.58 2.50
N GLU A 226 -8.35 -0.47 3.81
CA GLU A 226 -7.43 -1.36 4.52
C GLU A 226 -7.86 -2.83 4.48
N ASP A 227 -9.15 -3.12 4.75
CA ASP A 227 -9.67 -4.47 4.72
C ASP A 227 -9.56 -5.10 3.33
N LEU A 228 -9.81 -4.31 2.28
CA LEU A 228 -9.70 -4.78 0.90
C LEU A 228 -8.24 -4.98 0.50
N ALA A 229 -7.35 -4.08 0.91
CA ALA A 229 -5.92 -4.15 0.62
C ALA A 229 -5.27 -5.43 1.15
N GLN A 230 -5.68 -5.90 2.33
CA GLN A 230 -5.17 -7.14 2.94
C GLN A 230 -5.43 -8.38 2.06
N HIS A 231 -6.46 -8.34 1.21
CA HIS A 231 -6.79 -9.42 0.29
C HIS A 231 -6.11 -9.28 -1.08
N MET A 232 -5.50 -8.13 -1.38
CA MET A 232 -4.80 -7.85 -2.64
C MET A 232 -3.31 -8.24 -2.57
N VAL A 233 -3.01 -9.36 -1.96
CA VAL A 233 -1.65 -9.89 -1.88
C VAL A 233 -1.44 -10.99 -2.92
N PRO A 234 -0.26 -11.05 -3.56
CA PRO A 234 0.06 -12.13 -4.49
C PRO A 234 -0.04 -13.50 -3.80
N LYS A 235 -0.74 -14.44 -4.44
CA LYS A 235 -0.83 -15.83 -3.99
C LYS A 235 -0.31 -16.76 -5.08
N GLY A 236 0.66 -17.60 -4.74
CA GLY A 236 1.31 -18.49 -5.70
C GLY A 236 2.50 -17.84 -6.43
N THR A 237 2.92 -18.45 -7.52
CA THR A 237 4.04 -17.98 -8.32
C THR A 237 3.61 -17.49 -9.69
N LEU A 238 4.37 -16.56 -10.27
CA LEU A 238 4.10 -16.03 -11.61
C LEU A 238 4.10 -17.13 -12.68
N GLU A 239 4.96 -18.15 -12.53
CA GLU A 239 5.07 -19.28 -13.44
C GLU A 239 3.78 -20.09 -13.46
N LYS A 240 3.27 -20.46 -12.27
CA LYS A 240 1.99 -21.18 -12.16
C LYS A 240 0.82 -20.34 -12.67
N TRP A 241 0.84 -19.04 -12.41
CA TRP A 241 -0.18 -18.14 -12.94
C TRP A 241 -0.14 -18.11 -14.49
N LYS A 242 1.04 -17.99 -15.10
CA LYS A 242 1.21 -18.04 -16.56
C LYS A 242 0.74 -19.36 -17.15
N GLU A 243 1.06 -20.48 -16.50
CA GLU A 243 0.62 -21.81 -16.90
C GLU A 243 -0.90 -21.91 -16.95
N VAL A 244 -1.58 -21.47 -15.87
CA VAL A 244 -3.05 -21.46 -15.81
C VAL A 244 -3.65 -20.48 -16.82
N PHE A 245 -3.08 -19.27 -16.95
CA PHE A 245 -3.57 -18.26 -17.88
C PHE A 245 -3.45 -18.72 -19.35
N ASN A 246 -2.41 -19.46 -19.69
CA ASN A 246 -2.23 -20.03 -21.03
C ASN A 246 -3.26 -21.11 -21.37
N LEU A 247 -3.94 -21.70 -20.37
CA LEU A 247 -5.05 -22.62 -20.63
C LEU A 247 -6.23 -21.92 -21.33
N TYR A 248 -6.43 -20.62 -21.09
CA TYR A 248 -7.50 -19.85 -21.73
C TYR A 248 -7.33 -19.70 -23.25
N GLY A 249 -6.15 -19.98 -23.80
CA GLY A 249 -5.94 -20.06 -25.23
C GLY A 249 -6.39 -21.37 -25.89
N LYS A 250 -6.91 -22.33 -25.11
CA LYS A 250 -7.40 -23.62 -25.63
C LYS A 250 -8.82 -23.47 -26.19
N PRO A 251 -9.16 -24.19 -27.26
CA PRO A 251 -10.53 -24.23 -27.78
C PRO A 251 -11.56 -24.61 -26.71
N GLY A 252 -12.68 -23.91 -26.64
CA GLY A 252 -13.74 -24.12 -25.66
C GLY A 252 -13.61 -23.28 -24.38
N LEU A 253 -12.53 -22.52 -24.22
CA LEU A 253 -12.32 -21.62 -23.08
C LEU A 253 -12.43 -20.13 -23.44
N GLU A 254 -12.95 -19.81 -24.63
CA GLU A 254 -13.09 -18.43 -25.14
C GLU A 254 -13.88 -17.51 -24.19
N PRO A 255 -14.98 -17.94 -23.53
CA PRO A 255 -15.66 -17.09 -22.57
C PRO A 255 -14.81 -16.73 -21.37
N HIS A 256 -13.97 -17.68 -20.91
CA HIS A 256 -13.06 -17.45 -19.78
C HIS A 256 -11.92 -16.50 -20.18
N ALA A 257 -11.37 -16.69 -21.39
CA ALA A 257 -10.38 -15.76 -21.97
C ALA A 257 -10.94 -14.34 -22.07
N PHE A 258 -12.17 -14.18 -22.56
CA PHE A 258 -12.84 -12.88 -22.63
C PHE A 258 -13.00 -12.26 -21.24
N ALA A 259 -13.52 -13.00 -20.25
CA ALA A 259 -13.69 -12.49 -18.91
C ALA A 259 -12.36 -12.11 -18.24
N ALA A 260 -11.29 -12.89 -18.45
CA ALA A 260 -9.97 -12.56 -17.94
C ALA A 260 -9.37 -11.33 -18.61
N LEU A 261 -9.59 -11.15 -19.92
CA LEU A 261 -9.03 -10.03 -20.68
C LEU A 261 -9.79 -8.73 -20.47
N THR A 262 -11.06 -8.75 -20.04
CA THR A 262 -11.80 -7.51 -19.72
C THR A 262 -11.15 -6.73 -18.58
N ALA A 263 -10.46 -7.41 -17.65
CA ALA A 263 -9.71 -6.74 -16.59
C ALA A 263 -8.51 -5.92 -17.10
N PHE A 264 -8.00 -6.25 -18.30
CA PHE A 264 -6.86 -5.54 -18.92
C PHE A 264 -7.30 -4.52 -19.98
N GLY A 265 -8.56 -4.51 -20.34
CA GLY A 265 -9.11 -3.61 -21.36
C GLY A 265 -9.94 -2.47 -20.79
N SER A 266 -10.01 -2.33 -19.47
CA SER A 266 -10.63 -1.16 -18.84
C SER A 266 -9.71 0.05 -18.98
N PRO A 267 -10.23 1.18 -19.50
CA PRO A 267 -9.45 2.40 -19.64
C PRO A 267 -9.02 2.98 -18.29
#